data_400af534c9807ec6fa9e85b91845e63b
#
_entry.id   400af534c9807ec6fa9e85b91845e63b
#
_cell.length_a   1.000
_cell.length_b   1.000
_cell.length_c   1.000
_cell.angle_alpha   90.00
_cell.angle_beta   90.00
_cell.angle_gamma   90.00
#
_symmetry.space_group_name_H-M   'P 1'
#
loop_
_entity.id
_entity.type
_entity.pdbx_description
1 polymer ?
#
loop_
_entity_poly.entity_id
_entity_poly.type
_entity_poly.pdbx_seq_one_letter_code
_entity_poly.pdbx_strand_id
1 'polypeptide(L)'
;MDLINSIKTNLLEKENNLSKYACKSIDSIRLTPKKEDVRPAFFHDADTIIHSKSYSRYLDKTQVFSFSDNDHISKRMIHVQLVSKIARTIGRCLNLNEDLIEAIALGHDIGHTPIGHVGEKILNDISMREINMPFMHNMQSVRTYMEIKNLNLSIQVLDGMMTHNGEKIEEEYYPVKKTKEDFLKDYEEACKSKDYEKKMHPMTLEGCVVRISDVIAYIGRDLEDAIEIGLIERSDIPKEITDVMGNTNSKIVNTLILDIINNSYEKGKIIISKDVYKALNDLLKFNYKNIYGNANTSETIKYYEDGMNKVYKKYLKDLEENNKKSNIYKIYLNNESKEYIENNSNERIVIDFIAGMTDDFFLKEIESC
;
A
#
# COMPACT_ATOMS: atom_id res chain seq x y z
N MET A 1 20.61 -22.69 28.88
CA MET A 1 20.09 -21.96 27.70
C MET A 1 19.98 -20.51 28.13
N ASP A 2 20.49 -19.57 27.34
CA ASP A 2 20.34 -18.14 27.64
C ASP A 2 18.85 -17.76 27.67
N LEU A 3 18.44 -16.89 28.61
CA LEU A 3 17.05 -16.43 28.76
C LEU A 3 16.47 -15.91 27.43
N ILE A 4 17.24 -15.16 26.67
CA ILE A 4 16.83 -14.61 25.37
C ILE A 4 16.51 -15.72 24.35
N ASN A 5 17.34 -16.76 24.30
CA ASN A 5 17.10 -17.91 23.42
C ASN A 5 15.84 -18.70 23.84
N SER A 6 15.59 -18.82 25.16
CA SER A 6 14.37 -19.45 25.65
C SER A 6 13.12 -18.65 25.28
N ILE A 7 13.16 -17.32 25.43
CA ILE A 7 12.06 -16.44 25.02
C ILE A 7 11.80 -16.55 23.51
N LYS A 8 12.85 -16.51 22.68
CA LYS A 8 12.75 -16.68 21.25
C LYS A 8 12.08 -18.00 20.86
N THR A 9 12.53 -19.11 21.46
CA THR A 9 11.94 -20.42 21.24
C THR A 9 10.45 -20.41 21.56
N ASN A 10 10.07 -19.89 22.72
CA ASN A 10 8.66 -19.81 23.15
C ASN A 10 7.80 -18.96 22.19
N LEU A 11 8.35 -17.87 21.61
CA LEU A 11 7.64 -17.04 20.65
C LEU A 11 7.38 -17.81 19.35
N LEU A 12 8.39 -18.53 18.84
CA LEU A 12 8.24 -19.37 17.63
C LEU A 12 7.31 -20.56 17.86
N GLU A 13 7.35 -21.19 19.06
CA GLU A 13 6.46 -22.28 19.41
C GLU A 13 4.98 -21.90 19.42
N LYS A 14 4.64 -20.63 19.73
CA LYS A 14 3.25 -20.12 19.64
C LYS A 14 2.70 -20.23 18.22
N GLU A 15 3.55 -20.08 17.21
CA GLU A 15 3.16 -20.19 15.81
C GLU A 15 2.82 -21.64 15.40
N ASN A 16 3.14 -22.66 16.22
CA ASN A 16 2.72 -24.03 15.96
C ASN A 16 1.20 -24.22 16.07
N ASN A 17 0.51 -23.33 16.77
CA ASN A 17 -0.94 -23.33 16.90
C ASN A 17 -1.64 -22.59 15.76
N LEU A 18 -0.91 -21.96 14.84
CA LEU A 18 -1.49 -21.31 13.68
C LEU A 18 -2.10 -22.35 12.71
N SER A 19 -3.01 -21.88 11.88
CA SER A 19 -3.58 -22.67 10.79
C SER A 19 -2.47 -23.30 9.94
N LYS A 20 -2.74 -24.48 9.39
CA LYS A 20 -1.85 -25.14 8.40
C LYS A 20 -1.66 -24.31 7.12
N TYR A 21 -2.48 -23.29 6.91
CA TYR A 21 -2.41 -22.36 5.78
C TYR A 21 -1.65 -21.07 6.10
N ALA A 22 -1.30 -20.86 7.37
CA ALA A 22 -0.55 -19.69 7.80
C ALA A 22 0.93 -19.80 7.41
N CYS A 23 1.50 -18.66 7.02
CA CYS A 23 2.94 -18.53 6.82
C CYS A 23 3.63 -18.29 8.18
N LYS A 24 4.51 -19.20 8.60
CA LYS A 24 5.21 -19.08 9.88
C LYS A 24 6.50 -18.28 9.74
N SER A 25 6.94 -17.63 10.81
CA SER A 25 8.18 -16.84 10.82
C SER A 25 9.42 -17.69 10.51
N ILE A 26 9.41 -18.98 10.82
CA ILE A 26 10.50 -19.90 10.47
C ILE A 26 10.64 -20.10 8.95
N ASP A 27 9.56 -19.89 8.19
CA ASP A 27 9.52 -20.02 6.73
C ASP A 27 9.84 -18.69 6.02
N SER A 28 10.24 -17.66 6.77
CA SER A 28 10.58 -16.35 6.19
C SER A 28 11.79 -16.45 5.26
N ILE A 29 11.68 -15.86 4.07
CA ILE A 29 12.73 -15.82 3.07
C ILE A 29 13.21 -14.37 2.94
N ARG A 30 14.54 -14.16 2.90
CA ARG A 30 15.15 -12.83 2.74
C ARG A 30 16.09 -12.81 1.53
N LEU A 31 16.26 -11.61 0.95
CA LEU A 31 17.20 -11.42 -0.16
C LEU A 31 18.64 -11.65 0.27
N THR A 32 19.01 -11.16 1.46
CA THR A 32 20.32 -11.36 2.07
C THR A 32 20.18 -11.92 3.49
N PRO A 33 21.18 -12.68 4.00
CA PRO A 33 21.16 -13.14 5.37
C PRO A 33 20.98 -11.98 6.35
N LYS A 34 20.13 -12.16 7.36
CA LYS A 34 19.93 -11.20 8.46
C LYS A 34 20.27 -11.86 9.78
N LYS A 35 20.99 -11.13 10.64
CA LYS A 35 21.23 -11.60 12.00
C LYS A 35 19.88 -11.66 12.73
N GLU A 36 19.60 -12.82 13.29
CA GLU A 36 18.40 -13.04 14.08
C GLU A 36 18.51 -12.37 15.46
N ASP A 37 17.38 -11.86 15.95
CA ASP A 37 17.23 -11.41 17.35
C ASP A 37 16.11 -12.18 18.08
N VAL A 38 15.60 -11.65 19.18
CA VAL A 38 14.54 -12.27 19.96
C VAL A 38 13.19 -12.27 19.26
N ARG A 39 12.99 -11.32 18.32
CA ARG A 39 11.71 -11.14 17.62
C ARG A 39 11.55 -12.15 16.49
N PRO A 40 10.37 -12.76 16.31
CA PRO A 40 10.04 -13.51 15.09
C PRO A 40 10.24 -12.63 13.83
N ALA A 41 10.49 -13.27 12.69
CA ALA A 41 10.91 -12.57 11.47
C ALA A 41 9.92 -11.48 11.02
N PHE A 42 8.63 -11.78 10.99
CA PHE A 42 7.61 -10.85 10.51
C PHE A 42 7.31 -9.74 11.52
N PHE A 43 7.35 -10.04 12.82
CA PHE A 43 7.28 -9.02 13.87
C PHE A 43 8.43 -8.01 13.72
N HIS A 44 9.66 -8.51 13.47
CA HIS A 44 10.81 -7.64 13.24
C HIS A 44 10.65 -6.79 11.95
N ASP A 45 9.98 -7.32 10.92
CA ASP A 45 9.73 -6.57 9.69
C ASP A 45 8.71 -5.43 9.92
N ALA A 46 7.63 -5.68 10.68
CA ALA A 46 6.69 -4.64 11.09
C ALA A 46 7.38 -3.51 11.87
N ASP A 47 8.21 -3.86 12.86
CA ASP A 47 9.04 -2.88 13.58
C ASP A 47 9.94 -2.07 12.64
N THR A 48 10.62 -2.74 11.71
CA THR A 48 11.52 -2.09 10.76
C THR A 48 10.78 -1.08 9.88
N ILE A 49 9.55 -1.42 9.45
CA ILE A 49 8.68 -0.53 8.66
C ILE A 49 8.28 0.70 9.47
N ILE A 50 7.73 0.51 10.68
CA ILE A 50 7.26 1.61 11.55
C ILE A 50 8.40 2.57 11.91
N HIS A 51 9.59 2.05 12.21
CA HIS A 51 10.76 2.85 12.54
C HIS A 51 11.42 3.54 11.34
N SER A 52 11.02 3.21 10.11
CA SER A 52 11.57 3.86 8.93
C SER A 52 11.09 5.31 8.82
N LYS A 53 11.99 6.22 8.40
CA LYS A 53 11.60 7.62 8.10
C LYS A 53 10.55 7.72 7.00
N SER A 54 10.44 6.72 6.15
CA SER A 54 9.44 6.67 5.08
C SER A 54 8.03 6.54 5.66
N TYR A 55 7.85 5.79 6.74
CA TYR A 55 6.55 5.58 7.37
C TYR A 55 5.91 6.88 7.88
N SER A 56 6.69 7.81 8.42
CA SER A 56 6.17 9.10 8.90
C SER A 56 5.56 9.98 7.80
N ARG A 57 5.88 9.73 6.52
CA ARG A 57 5.30 10.47 5.38
C ARG A 57 3.78 10.26 5.24
N TYR A 58 3.24 9.15 5.76
CA TYR A 58 1.80 8.91 5.78
C TYR A 58 0.99 9.97 6.53
N LEU A 59 1.61 10.70 7.46
CA LEU A 59 0.96 11.76 8.25
C LEU A 59 0.48 12.93 7.36
N ASP A 60 1.18 13.15 6.23
CA ASP A 60 0.90 14.26 5.34
C ASP A 60 0.81 13.77 3.87
N LYS A 61 0.03 12.71 3.67
CA LYS A 61 -0.43 12.24 2.35
C LYS A 61 -1.94 12.07 2.37
N THR A 62 -2.58 12.65 1.38
CA THR A 62 -4.01 12.53 1.14
C THR A 62 -4.41 11.09 0.83
N GLN A 63 -5.60 10.69 1.27
CA GLN A 63 -6.22 9.43 0.85
C GLN A 63 -7.02 9.65 -0.45
N VAL A 64 -8.08 10.43 -0.42
CA VAL A 64 -8.94 10.72 -1.58
C VAL A 64 -9.12 12.22 -1.80
N PHE A 65 -9.50 12.96 -0.77
CA PHE A 65 -9.84 14.37 -0.86
C PHE A 65 -8.63 15.23 -0.52
N SER A 66 -8.00 15.80 -1.57
CA SER A 66 -6.89 16.75 -1.43
C SER A 66 -7.43 18.10 -0.94
N PHE A 67 -6.78 18.68 0.08
CA PHE A 67 -7.06 20.06 0.54
C PHE A 67 -8.47 20.31 1.10
N SER A 68 -8.99 19.37 1.86
CA SER A 68 -10.09 19.68 2.75
C SER A 68 -9.53 20.41 3.97
N ASP A 69 -10.07 21.61 4.28
CA ASP A 69 -9.80 22.31 5.55
C ASP A 69 -10.42 21.59 6.77
N ASN A 70 -11.02 20.43 6.55
CA ASN A 70 -11.65 19.62 7.58
C ASN A 70 -10.67 18.58 8.12
N ASP A 71 -10.24 18.73 9.37
CA ASP A 71 -9.32 17.83 10.07
C ASP A 71 -9.86 16.41 10.27
N HIS A 72 -11.15 16.17 10.01
CA HIS A 72 -11.79 14.86 10.12
C HIS A 72 -11.65 14.01 8.86
N ILE A 73 -11.22 14.60 7.73
CA ILE A 73 -11.00 13.85 6.48
C ILE A 73 -9.78 12.94 6.60
N SER A 74 -9.93 11.73 6.13
CA SER A 74 -8.95 10.65 6.31
C SER A 74 -7.63 10.95 5.60
N LYS A 75 -6.53 10.92 6.37
CA LYS A 75 -5.16 10.89 5.85
C LYS A 75 -4.68 9.44 5.72
N ARG A 76 -3.69 9.20 4.87
CA ARG A 76 -3.16 7.87 4.56
C ARG A 76 -2.66 7.11 5.80
N MET A 77 -2.15 7.79 6.81
CA MET A 77 -1.80 7.17 8.09
C MET A 77 -2.99 6.44 8.73
N ILE A 78 -4.17 7.04 8.72
CA ILE A 78 -5.37 6.43 9.27
C ILE A 78 -5.78 5.22 8.42
N HIS A 79 -5.71 5.34 7.09
CA HIS A 79 -6.03 4.23 6.18
C HIS A 79 -5.17 2.99 6.46
N VAL A 80 -3.84 3.11 6.48
CA VAL A 80 -2.97 1.94 6.72
C VAL A 80 -3.19 1.30 8.09
N GLN A 81 -3.54 2.08 9.12
CA GLN A 81 -3.94 1.56 10.43
C GLN A 81 -5.27 0.81 10.38
N LEU A 82 -6.25 1.30 9.62
CA LEU A 82 -7.53 0.61 9.41
C LEU A 82 -7.33 -0.70 8.65
N VAL A 83 -6.55 -0.70 7.57
CA VAL A 83 -6.19 -1.93 6.83
C VAL A 83 -5.57 -2.95 7.77
N SER A 84 -4.55 -2.55 8.55
CA SER A 84 -3.91 -3.42 9.54
C SER A 84 -4.90 -3.97 10.55
N LYS A 85 -5.81 -3.14 11.08
CA LYS A 85 -6.78 -3.58 12.09
C LYS A 85 -7.81 -4.55 11.51
N ILE A 86 -8.34 -4.27 10.33
CA ILE A 86 -9.31 -5.13 9.63
C ILE A 86 -8.66 -6.47 9.27
N ALA A 87 -7.49 -6.43 8.62
CA ALA A 87 -6.76 -7.61 8.19
C ALA A 87 -6.37 -8.51 9.36
N ARG A 88 -5.88 -7.93 10.47
CA ARG A 88 -5.57 -8.70 11.69
C ARG A 88 -6.82 -9.27 12.36
N THR A 89 -7.97 -8.60 12.26
CA THR A 89 -9.23 -9.16 12.77
C THR A 89 -9.60 -10.42 11.99
N ILE A 90 -9.55 -10.37 10.66
CA ILE A 90 -9.81 -11.53 9.79
C ILE A 90 -8.74 -12.60 10.06
N GLY A 91 -7.45 -12.24 10.03
CA GLY A 91 -6.34 -13.16 10.24
C GLY A 91 -6.41 -13.90 11.57
N ARG A 92 -6.73 -13.19 12.67
CA ARG A 92 -6.93 -13.79 13.99
C ARG A 92 -8.05 -14.82 14.00
N CYS A 93 -9.19 -14.51 13.38
CA CYS A 93 -10.33 -15.44 13.30
C CYS A 93 -10.03 -16.66 12.42
N LEU A 94 -9.20 -16.50 11.39
CA LEU A 94 -8.75 -17.59 10.52
C LEU A 94 -7.48 -18.27 11.03
N ASN A 95 -6.95 -17.87 12.20
CA ASN A 95 -5.75 -18.38 12.84
C ASN A 95 -4.50 -18.28 11.95
N LEU A 96 -4.35 -17.12 11.25
CA LEU A 96 -3.20 -16.78 10.40
C LEU A 96 -2.15 -15.98 11.18
N ASN A 97 -1.00 -15.73 10.56
CA ASN A 97 0.11 -14.98 11.16
C ASN A 97 -0.18 -13.47 11.16
N GLU A 98 -0.61 -12.94 12.31
CA GLU A 98 -0.95 -11.52 12.47
C GLU A 98 0.26 -10.60 12.27
N ASP A 99 1.48 -11.05 12.59
CA ASP A 99 2.69 -10.23 12.43
C ASP A 99 3.02 -10.02 10.94
N LEU A 100 2.84 -11.06 10.12
CA LEU A 100 2.98 -10.94 8.66
C LEU A 100 1.90 -10.01 8.07
N ILE A 101 0.65 -10.18 8.49
CA ILE A 101 -0.45 -9.30 8.09
C ILE A 101 -0.15 -7.85 8.44
N GLU A 102 0.31 -7.58 9.66
CA GLU A 102 0.65 -6.23 10.12
C GLU A 102 1.77 -5.62 9.29
N ALA A 103 2.86 -6.37 9.06
CA ALA A 103 3.99 -5.89 8.28
C ALA A 103 3.58 -5.51 6.84
N ILE A 104 2.78 -6.36 6.17
CA ILE A 104 2.27 -6.06 4.83
C ILE A 104 1.38 -4.82 4.86
N ALA A 105 0.40 -4.78 5.78
CA ALA A 105 -0.57 -3.69 5.86
C ALA A 105 0.07 -2.33 6.18
N LEU A 106 1.09 -2.28 7.03
CA LEU A 106 1.77 -1.02 7.37
C LEU A 106 2.67 -0.51 6.24
N GLY A 107 3.17 -1.39 5.38
CA GLY A 107 4.10 -1.03 4.31
C GLY A 107 3.47 -0.86 2.93
N HIS A 108 2.24 -1.37 2.70
CA HIS A 108 1.69 -1.54 1.34
C HIS A 108 1.62 -0.24 0.53
N ASP A 109 1.29 0.87 1.15
CA ASP A 109 0.97 2.16 0.52
C ASP A 109 2.13 3.19 0.53
N ILE A 110 3.32 2.82 1.03
CA ILE A 110 4.45 3.77 1.19
C ILE A 110 4.91 4.39 -0.12
N GLY A 111 4.67 3.72 -1.23
CA GLY A 111 5.02 4.16 -2.58
C GLY A 111 4.04 5.15 -3.21
N HIS A 112 2.95 5.49 -2.56
CA HIS A 112 2.04 6.51 -3.09
C HIS A 112 2.72 7.86 -3.26
N THR A 113 2.37 8.52 -4.35
CA THR A 113 2.81 9.89 -4.68
C THR A 113 2.11 10.93 -3.81
N PRO A 114 2.60 12.18 -3.75
CA PRO A 114 1.76 13.29 -3.31
C PRO A 114 0.49 13.37 -4.16
N ILE A 115 -0.59 13.89 -3.59
CA ILE A 115 -1.92 14.07 -4.22
C ILE A 115 -2.56 12.73 -4.64
N GLY A 116 -2.22 11.64 -3.99
CA GLY A 116 -2.86 10.32 -4.16
C GLY A 116 -2.86 9.81 -5.60
N HIS A 117 -4.00 9.27 -6.06
CA HIS A 117 -4.12 8.69 -7.40
C HIS A 117 -3.97 9.68 -8.56
N VAL A 118 -4.32 10.96 -8.35
CA VAL A 118 -4.07 12.00 -9.35
C VAL A 118 -2.58 12.17 -9.58
N GLY A 119 -1.81 12.28 -8.49
CA GLY A 119 -0.36 12.36 -8.56
C GLY A 119 0.28 11.10 -9.15
N GLU A 120 -0.25 9.93 -8.83
CA GLU A 120 0.22 8.66 -9.40
C GLU A 120 0.05 8.62 -10.93
N LYS A 121 -1.11 9.04 -11.44
CA LYS A 121 -1.36 9.12 -12.88
C LYS A 121 -0.37 10.07 -13.55
N ILE A 122 -0.19 11.26 -13.00
CA ILE A 122 0.73 12.28 -13.54
C ILE A 122 2.17 11.77 -13.53
N LEU A 123 2.62 11.17 -12.41
CA LEU A 123 3.98 10.65 -12.30
C LEU A 123 4.20 9.43 -13.20
N ASN A 124 3.15 8.61 -13.42
CA ASN A 124 3.20 7.54 -14.41
C ASN A 124 3.41 8.08 -15.83
N ASP A 125 2.71 9.16 -16.23
CA ASP A 125 2.88 9.75 -17.56
C ASP A 125 4.30 10.34 -17.73
N ILE A 126 4.87 10.93 -16.68
CA ILE A 126 6.27 11.36 -16.65
C ILE A 126 7.22 10.15 -16.79
N SER A 127 7.01 9.10 -15.99
CA SER A 127 7.85 7.90 -16.00
C SER A 127 7.84 7.20 -17.36
N MET A 128 6.65 7.05 -17.96
CA MET A 128 6.53 6.49 -19.32
C MET A 128 7.24 7.32 -20.37
N ARG A 129 7.17 8.65 -20.29
CA ARG A 129 7.82 9.55 -21.23
C ARG A 129 9.35 9.53 -21.10
N GLU A 130 9.87 9.54 -19.87
CA GLU A 130 11.29 9.77 -19.60
C GLU A 130 12.12 8.48 -19.57
N ILE A 131 11.57 7.39 -19.02
CA ILE A 131 12.28 6.12 -18.85
C ILE A 131 11.57 4.91 -19.43
N ASN A 132 10.40 5.10 -20.09
CA ASN A 132 9.59 4.04 -20.70
C ASN A 132 9.23 2.90 -19.71
N MET A 133 8.99 3.25 -18.46
CA MET A 133 8.56 2.32 -17.40
C MET A 133 7.30 2.84 -16.71
N PRO A 134 6.29 1.99 -16.46
CA PRO A 134 5.10 2.41 -15.72
C PRO A 134 5.46 2.72 -14.27
N PHE A 135 4.78 3.71 -13.70
CA PHE A 135 4.79 3.98 -12.28
C PHE A 135 3.51 3.43 -11.65
N MET A 136 3.66 2.66 -10.58
CA MET A 136 2.58 2.09 -9.77
C MET A 136 2.97 2.15 -8.30
N HIS A 137 2.06 2.59 -7.44
CA HIS A 137 2.37 2.82 -6.01
C HIS A 137 2.78 1.53 -5.27
N ASN A 138 2.14 0.39 -5.57
CA ASN A 138 2.50 -0.91 -4.98
C ASN A 138 3.93 -1.34 -5.35
N MET A 139 4.32 -1.18 -6.62
CA MET A 139 5.70 -1.43 -7.07
C MET A 139 6.69 -0.45 -6.43
N GLN A 140 6.31 0.81 -6.33
CA GLN A 140 7.12 1.83 -5.65
C GLN A 140 7.24 1.57 -4.14
N SER A 141 6.24 0.94 -3.51
CA SER A 141 6.32 0.51 -2.11
C SER A 141 7.43 -0.52 -1.91
N VAL A 142 7.45 -1.56 -2.75
CA VAL A 142 8.51 -2.58 -2.75
C VAL A 142 9.87 -1.93 -3.04
N ARG A 143 9.97 -1.11 -4.10
CA ARG A 143 11.18 -0.40 -4.47
C ARG A 143 11.73 0.45 -3.33
N THR A 144 10.85 1.15 -2.62
CA THR A 144 11.24 2.01 -1.48
C THR A 144 11.97 1.21 -0.42
N TYR A 145 11.48 0.04 -0.05
CA TYR A 145 12.08 -0.75 1.03
C TYR A 145 13.18 -1.71 0.55
N MET A 146 13.10 -2.20 -0.67
CA MET A 146 14.06 -3.15 -1.21
C MET A 146 15.29 -2.47 -1.79
N GLU A 147 15.12 -1.44 -2.65
CA GLU A 147 16.21 -0.81 -3.37
C GLU A 147 16.67 0.51 -2.74
N ILE A 148 15.74 1.44 -2.43
CA ILE A 148 16.11 2.78 -1.96
C ILE A 148 16.63 2.72 -0.52
N LYS A 149 15.90 2.05 0.39
CA LYS A 149 16.23 1.97 1.82
C LYS A 149 16.98 0.69 2.20
N ASN A 150 16.97 -0.31 1.34
CA ASN A 150 17.65 -1.60 1.53
C ASN A 150 17.40 -2.20 2.94
N LEU A 151 16.11 -2.27 3.35
CA LEU A 151 15.74 -2.70 4.71
C LEU A 151 15.83 -4.22 4.91
N ASN A 152 16.07 -5.00 3.85
CA ASN A 152 16.12 -6.46 3.87
C ASN A 152 14.91 -7.09 4.58
N LEU A 153 13.71 -6.64 4.20
CA LEU A 153 12.45 -7.26 4.64
C LEU A 153 12.31 -8.67 4.06
N SER A 154 11.49 -9.52 4.66
CA SER A 154 11.18 -10.82 4.07
C SER A 154 10.41 -10.67 2.75
N ILE A 155 10.63 -11.62 1.82
CA ILE A 155 9.95 -11.56 0.51
C ILE A 155 8.44 -11.74 0.66
N GLN A 156 7.96 -12.42 1.69
CA GLN A 156 6.54 -12.55 1.98
C GLN A 156 5.89 -11.19 2.27
N VAL A 157 6.59 -10.32 2.99
CA VAL A 157 6.13 -8.94 3.24
C VAL A 157 6.18 -8.13 1.95
N LEU A 158 7.29 -8.18 1.21
CA LEU A 158 7.45 -7.47 -0.06
C LEU A 158 6.46 -7.94 -1.12
N ASP A 159 6.21 -9.25 -1.23
CA ASP A 159 5.23 -9.82 -2.15
C ASP A 159 3.80 -9.38 -1.80
N GLY A 160 3.46 -9.42 -0.50
CA GLY A 160 2.15 -8.94 -0.04
C GLY A 160 1.95 -7.45 -0.35
N MET A 161 2.99 -6.63 -0.18
CA MET A 161 2.98 -5.21 -0.59
C MET A 161 2.86 -5.04 -2.11
N MET A 162 3.53 -5.88 -2.90
CA MET A 162 3.50 -5.84 -4.36
C MET A 162 2.11 -6.21 -4.91
N THR A 163 1.44 -7.17 -4.28
CA THR A 163 0.22 -7.81 -4.81
C THR A 163 -1.06 -7.32 -4.13
N HIS A 164 -0.97 -6.28 -3.28
CA HIS A 164 -2.15 -5.76 -2.57
C HIS A 164 -3.13 -5.02 -3.47
N ASN A 165 -2.68 -4.52 -4.63
CA ASN A 165 -3.49 -3.67 -5.51
C ASN A 165 -4.88 -4.27 -5.74
N GLY A 166 -5.89 -3.61 -5.18
CA GLY A 166 -7.25 -4.08 -5.05
C GLY A 166 -8.27 -3.44 -6.00
N GLU A 167 -7.82 -2.78 -7.10
CA GLU A 167 -8.75 -2.15 -8.06
C GLU A 167 -9.78 -3.13 -8.63
N LYS A 168 -9.41 -4.40 -8.73
CA LYS A 168 -10.32 -5.47 -9.15
C LYS A 168 -10.55 -6.43 -7.99
N ILE A 169 -11.76 -6.40 -7.44
CA ILE A 169 -12.18 -7.40 -6.46
C ILE A 169 -12.53 -8.73 -7.12
N GLU A 170 -12.30 -9.81 -6.39
CA GLU A 170 -12.58 -11.19 -6.80
C GLU A 170 -13.48 -11.86 -5.75
N GLU A 171 -14.28 -12.86 -6.16
CA GLU A 171 -15.08 -13.67 -5.22
C GLU A 171 -14.19 -14.53 -4.33
N GLU A 172 -13.01 -14.94 -4.84
CA GLU A 172 -12.07 -15.80 -4.15
C GLU A 172 -10.63 -15.30 -4.35
N TYR A 173 -9.87 -15.23 -3.25
CA TYR A 173 -8.43 -14.96 -3.27
C TYR A 173 -7.69 -16.18 -2.76
N TYR A 174 -6.67 -16.61 -3.47
CA TYR A 174 -5.84 -17.76 -3.10
C TYR A 174 -4.35 -17.43 -3.26
N PRO A 175 -3.50 -17.98 -2.38
CA PRO A 175 -2.07 -17.77 -2.47
C PRO A 175 -1.45 -18.67 -3.55
N VAL A 176 -0.41 -18.14 -4.20
CA VAL A 176 0.44 -18.91 -5.13
C VAL A 176 1.85 -18.96 -4.56
N LYS A 177 2.31 -20.15 -4.18
CA LYS A 177 3.66 -20.33 -3.63
C LYS A 177 4.71 -19.83 -4.62
N LYS A 178 5.67 -19.06 -4.11
CA LYS A 178 6.78 -18.48 -4.87
C LYS A 178 8.10 -18.77 -4.18
N THR A 179 9.11 -19.04 -4.96
CA THR A 179 10.51 -19.01 -4.53
C THR A 179 11.02 -17.55 -4.50
N LYS A 180 12.23 -17.36 -4.01
CA LYS A 180 12.92 -16.06 -4.10
C LYS A 180 13.09 -15.60 -5.56
N GLU A 181 13.43 -16.53 -6.42
CA GLU A 181 13.63 -16.30 -7.86
C GLU A 181 12.30 -15.92 -8.54
N ASP A 182 11.20 -16.59 -8.20
CA ASP A 182 9.86 -16.26 -8.71
C ASP A 182 9.45 -14.84 -8.29
N PHE A 183 9.67 -14.47 -7.03
CA PHE A 183 9.38 -13.12 -6.53
C PHE A 183 10.19 -12.05 -7.28
N LEU A 184 11.49 -12.25 -7.46
CA LEU A 184 12.34 -11.30 -8.18
C LEU A 184 11.91 -11.15 -9.63
N LYS A 185 11.57 -12.26 -10.29
CA LYS A 185 11.04 -12.25 -11.65
C LYS A 185 9.71 -11.50 -11.73
N ASP A 186 8.76 -11.79 -10.83
CA ASP A 186 7.48 -11.09 -10.76
C ASP A 186 7.69 -9.58 -10.58
N TYR A 187 8.59 -9.19 -9.69
CA TYR A 187 8.93 -7.78 -9.46
C TYR A 187 9.49 -7.11 -10.74
N GLU A 188 10.45 -7.75 -11.39
CA GLU A 188 11.04 -7.25 -12.64
C GLU A 188 10.01 -7.07 -13.75
N GLU A 189 9.16 -8.07 -13.98
CA GLU A 189 8.15 -8.03 -15.04
C GLU A 189 7.02 -7.04 -14.71
N ALA A 190 6.60 -6.93 -13.45
CA ALA A 190 5.60 -5.96 -13.03
C ALA A 190 6.10 -4.52 -13.16
N CYS A 191 7.39 -4.26 -12.87
CA CYS A 191 7.99 -2.95 -13.11
C CYS A 191 7.96 -2.51 -14.58
N LYS A 192 7.86 -3.46 -15.52
CA LYS A 192 7.80 -3.20 -16.96
C LYS A 192 6.38 -3.13 -17.52
N SER A 193 5.39 -3.72 -16.83
CA SER A 193 4.05 -3.93 -17.40
C SER A 193 2.94 -3.92 -16.33
N LYS A 194 2.01 -2.95 -16.45
CA LYS A 194 0.77 -2.93 -15.65
C LYS A 194 -0.13 -4.15 -15.91
N ASP A 195 -0.07 -4.73 -17.10
CA ASP A 195 -0.88 -5.92 -17.42
C ASP A 195 -0.33 -7.19 -16.78
N TYR A 196 0.98 -7.22 -16.50
CA TYR A 196 1.58 -8.30 -15.72
C TYR A 196 1.16 -8.20 -14.25
N GLU A 197 1.27 -7.03 -13.67
CA GLU A 197 0.89 -6.74 -12.29
C GLU A 197 -0.54 -7.21 -11.96
N LYS A 198 -1.50 -6.92 -12.85
CA LYS A 198 -2.91 -7.30 -12.67
C LYS A 198 -3.17 -8.82 -12.57
N LYS A 199 -2.21 -9.64 -12.98
CA LYS A 199 -2.31 -11.12 -12.97
C LYS A 199 -1.63 -11.74 -11.76
N MET A 200 -0.94 -10.95 -10.95
CA MET A 200 -0.22 -11.47 -9.80
C MET A 200 -1.15 -11.85 -8.66
N HIS A 201 -0.78 -12.94 -7.98
CA HIS A 201 -1.42 -13.38 -6.77
C HIS A 201 -0.45 -13.28 -5.60
N PRO A 202 -0.92 -12.98 -4.38
CA PRO A 202 -0.09 -13.04 -3.18
C PRO A 202 0.53 -14.43 -2.98
N MET A 203 1.74 -14.48 -2.45
CA MET A 203 2.39 -15.76 -2.16
C MET A 203 1.89 -16.41 -0.86
N THR A 204 1.19 -15.66 -0.01
CA THR A 204 0.68 -16.12 1.29
C THR A 204 -0.82 -15.83 1.44
N LEU A 205 -1.49 -16.57 2.30
CA LEU A 205 -2.90 -16.31 2.61
C LEU A 205 -3.06 -14.99 3.38
N GLU A 206 -2.05 -14.61 4.17
CA GLU A 206 -1.94 -13.32 4.83
C GLU A 206 -1.95 -12.16 3.83
N GLY A 207 -1.21 -12.29 2.73
CA GLY A 207 -1.24 -11.32 1.63
C GLY A 207 -2.62 -11.21 0.98
N CYS A 208 -3.33 -12.34 0.80
CA CYS A 208 -4.71 -12.35 0.32
C CYS A 208 -5.66 -11.60 1.27
N VAL A 209 -5.48 -11.78 2.59
CA VAL A 209 -6.27 -11.06 3.60
C VAL A 209 -6.00 -9.56 3.53
N VAL A 210 -4.74 -9.13 3.42
CA VAL A 210 -4.42 -7.70 3.32
C VAL A 210 -5.02 -7.09 2.06
N ARG A 211 -4.92 -7.78 0.90
CA ARG A 211 -5.47 -7.31 -0.39
C ARG A 211 -6.95 -6.97 -0.30
N ILE A 212 -7.79 -7.85 0.27
CA ILE A 212 -9.23 -7.53 0.43
C ILE A 212 -9.48 -6.54 1.57
N SER A 213 -8.64 -6.54 2.62
CA SER A 213 -8.80 -5.62 3.74
C SER A 213 -8.52 -4.17 3.37
N ASP A 214 -7.66 -3.93 2.39
CA ASP A 214 -7.45 -2.62 1.79
C ASP A 214 -8.76 -2.07 1.21
N VAL A 215 -9.45 -2.85 0.37
CA VAL A 215 -10.76 -2.48 -0.18
C VAL A 215 -11.79 -2.21 0.94
N ILE A 216 -11.85 -3.08 1.96
CA ILE A 216 -12.78 -2.92 3.07
C ILE A 216 -12.50 -1.63 3.85
N ALA A 217 -11.22 -1.27 4.02
CA ALA A 217 -10.83 -0.10 4.79
C ALA A 217 -11.23 1.21 4.11
N TYR A 218 -11.08 1.31 2.78
CA TYR A 218 -11.40 2.57 2.09
C TYR A 218 -12.86 2.68 1.68
N ILE A 219 -13.53 1.59 1.25
CA ILE A 219 -14.82 1.70 0.58
C ILE A 219 -15.91 2.35 1.43
N GLY A 220 -15.99 2.01 2.71
CA GLY A 220 -16.97 2.59 3.64
C GLY A 220 -16.48 3.92 4.24
N ARG A 221 -15.16 4.09 4.40
CA ARG A 221 -14.60 5.33 4.93
C ARG A 221 -14.72 6.48 3.94
N ASP A 222 -14.38 6.24 2.67
CA ASP A 222 -14.50 7.25 1.62
C ASP A 222 -15.96 7.69 1.42
N LEU A 223 -16.92 6.76 1.65
CA LEU A 223 -18.34 7.08 1.65
C LEU A 223 -18.71 8.05 2.78
N GLU A 224 -18.22 7.82 4.02
CA GLU A 224 -18.47 8.72 5.14
C GLU A 224 -17.80 10.08 4.93
N ASP A 225 -16.56 10.09 4.44
CA ASP A 225 -15.83 11.32 4.12
C ASP A 225 -16.57 12.14 3.05
N ALA A 226 -17.12 11.49 2.01
CA ALA A 226 -17.90 12.14 0.95
C ALA A 226 -19.22 12.73 1.49
N ILE A 227 -19.88 12.07 2.44
CA ILE A 227 -21.08 12.59 3.12
C ILE A 227 -20.69 13.80 4.00
N GLU A 228 -19.60 13.72 4.74
CA GLU A 228 -19.13 14.78 5.64
C GLU A 228 -18.85 16.10 4.88
N ILE A 229 -18.28 16.02 3.67
CA ILE A 229 -18.03 17.19 2.84
C ILE A 229 -19.24 17.61 1.98
N GLY A 230 -20.38 16.91 2.10
CA GLY A 230 -21.60 17.23 1.36
C GLY A 230 -21.57 16.90 -0.14
N LEU A 231 -20.66 16.02 -0.57
CA LEU A 231 -20.57 15.57 -1.96
C LEU A 231 -21.72 14.64 -2.34
N ILE A 232 -22.16 13.82 -1.40
CA ILE A 232 -23.31 12.91 -1.52
C ILE A 232 -24.13 12.93 -0.21
N GLU A 233 -25.36 12.44 -0.29
CA GLU A 233 -26.18 12.16 0.89
C GLU A 233 -26.27 10.65 1.13
N ARG A 234 -26.48 10.24 2.39
CA ARG A 234 -26.64 8.81 2.75
C ARG A 234 -27.82 8.15 2.04
N SER A 235 -28.85 8.91 1.69
CA SER A 235 -30.01 8.49 0.91
C SER A 235 -29.68 8.16 -0.56
N ASP A 236 -28.54 8.63 -1.09
CA ASP A 236 -28.13 8.38 -2.47
C ASP A 236 -27.59 6.96 -2.66
N ILE A 237 -27.24 6.25 -1.56
CA ILE A 237 -26.74 4.89 -1.62
C ILE A 237 -27.87 3.96 -2.06
N PRO A 238 -27.72 3.21 -3.16
CA PRO A 238 -28.76 2.30 -3.66
C PRO A 238 -29.25 1.30 -2.60
N LYS A 239 -30.56 1.09 -2.56
CA LYS A 239 -31.20 0.23 -1.56
C LYS A 239 -30.69 -1.22 -1.65
N GLU A 240 -30.41 -1.70 -2.86
CA GLU A 240 -29.89 -3.05 -3.10
C GLU A 240 -28.54 -3.28 -2.40
N ILE A 241 -27.75 -2.22 -2.21
CA ILE A 241 -26.49 -2.26 -1.46
C ILE A 241 -26.75 -2.21 0.03
N THR A 242 -27.61 -1.26 0.46
CA THR A 242 -27.85 -1.04 1.90
C THR A 242 -28.61 -2.16 2.57
N ASP A 243 -29.47 -2.90 1.85
CA ASP A 243 -30.18 -4.06 2.37
C ASP A 243 -29.23 -5.24 2.69
N VAL A 244 -28.10 -5.35 1.96
CA VAL A 244 -27.10 -6.41 2.16
C VAL A 244 -26.00 -5.98 3.14
N MET A 245 -25.41 -4.79 2.93
CA MET A 245 -24.21 -4.36 3.66
C MET A 245 -24.46 -3.32 4.74
N GLY A 246 -25.67 -2.76 4.79
CA GLY A 246 -25.97 -1.58 5.60
C GLY A 246 -25.53 -0.29 4.92
N ASN A 247 -25.74 0.84 5.61
CA ASN A 247 -25.53 2.18 5.04
C ASN A 247 -24.54 3.05 5.85
N THR A 248 -23.77 2.46 6.74
CA THR A 248 -22.71 3.13 7.51
C THR A 248 -21.40 2.36 7.39
N ASN A 249 -20.27 3.05 7.49
CA ASN A 249 -18.95 2.41 7.47
C ASN A 249 -18.88 1.21 8.43
N SER A 250 -19.34 1.38 9.67
CA SER A 250 -19.32 0.30 10.67
C SER A 250 -20.10 -0.95 10.23
N LYS A 251 -21.30 -0.77 9.63
CA LYS A 251 -22.10 -1.90 9.13
C LYS A 251 -21.45 -2.58 7.93
N ILE A 252 -20.96 -1.80 6.96
CA ILE A 252 -20.30 -2.29 5.76
C ILE A 252 -19.09 -3.14 6.15
N VAL A 253 -18.19 -2.58 6.97
CA VAL A 253 -16.97 -3.27 7.44
C VAL A 253 -17.33 -4.54 8.22
N ASN A 254 -18.28 -4.48 9.13
CA ASN A 254 -18.69 -5.66 9.93
C ASN A 254 -19.30 -6.77 9.05
N THR A 255 -20.15 -6.41 8.09
CA THR A 255 -20.74 -7.38 7.15
C THR A 255 -19.67 -8.10 6.35
N LEU A 256 -18.71 -7.36 5.77
CA LEU A 256 -17.62 -7.92 4.99
C LEU A 256 -16.71 -8.82 5.82
N ILE A 257 -16.31 -8.38 7.03
CA ILE A 257 -15.47 -9.19 7.93
C ILE A 257 -16.16 -10.51 8.29
N LEU A 258 -17.42 -10.47 8.70
CA LEU A 258 -18.15 -11.67 9.11
C LEU A 258 -18.41 -12.62 7.93
N ASP A 259 -18.75 -12.08 6.76
CA ASP A 259 -18.94 -12.88 5.55
C ASP A 259 -17.64 -13.61 5.15
N ILE A 260 -16.51 -12.89 5.12
CA ILE A 260 -15.20 -13.48 4.81
C ILE A 260 -14.84 -14.58 5.81
N ILE A 261 -14.98 -14.34 7.11
CA ILE A 261 -14.65 -15.33 8.15
C ILE A 261 -15.50 -16.59 7.97
N ASN A 262 -16.82 -16.43 7.81
CA ASN A 262 -17.73 -17.56 7.68
C ASN A 262 -17.46 -18.41 6.43
N ASN A 263 -17.05 -17.78 5.34
CA ASN A 263 -16.81 -18.47 4.07
C ASN A 263 -15.39 -19.00 3.91
N SER A 264 -14.40 -18.45 4.65
CA SER A 264 -12.98 -18.75 4.47
C SER A 264 -12.38 -19.69 5.53
N TYR A 265 -13.06 -19.89 6.67
CA TYR A 265 -12.52 -20.68 7.78
C TYR A 265 -12.13 -22.09 7.34
N GLU A 266 -10.87 -22.48 7.60
CA GLU A 266 -10.25 -23.75 7.23
C GLU A 266 -10.22 -24.08 5.71
N LYS A 267 -10.37 -23.09 4.81
CA LYS A 267 -10.41 -23.35 3.36
C LYS A 267 -9.13 -23.05 2.59
N GLY A 268 -8.11 -22.43 3.19
CA GLY A 268 -6.86 -22.07 2.49
C GLY A 268 -7.02 -21.04 1.37
N LYS A 269 -8.14 -20.35 1.35
CA LYS A 269 -8.46 -19.24 0.44
C LYS A 269 -9.42 -18.28 1.14
N ILE A 270 -9.44 -17.02 0.70
CA ILE A 270 -10.38 -16.01 1.15
C ILE A 270 -11.56 -16.00 0.19
N ILE A 271 -12.77 -16.10 0.73
CA ILE A 271 -14.01 -16.23 -0.05
C ILE A 271 -15.02 -15.19 0.43
N ILE A 272 -15.62 -14.49 -0.52
CA ILE A 272 -16.75 -13.59 -0.32
C ILE A 272 -18.00 -14.28 -0.89
N SER A 273 -19.12 -14.28 -0.16
CA SER A 273 -20.37 -14.85 -0.66
C SER A 273 -20.87 -14.04 -1.86
N LYS A 274 -21.59 -14.69 -2.77
CA LYS A 274 -22.05 -14.07 -4.03
C LYS A 274 -22.87 -12.80 -3.82
N ASP A 275 -23.75 -12.79 -2.80
CA ASP A 275 -24.61 -11.64 -2.54
C ASP A 275 -23.82 -10.45 -2.00
N VAL A 276 -22.87 -10.70 -1.07
CA VAL A 276 -21.98 -9.69 -0.52
C VAL A 276 -21.00 -9.21 -1.57
N TYR A 277 -20.43 -10.11 -2.38
CA TYR A 277 -19.55 -9.74 -3.50
C TYR A 277 -20.25 -8.83 -4.52
N LYS A 278 -21.51 -9.17 -4.89
CA LYS A 278 -22.30 -8.32 -5.77
C LYS A 278 -22.53 -6.93 -5.17
N ALA A 279 -22.96 -6.87 -3.90
CA ALA A 279 -23.20 -5.60 -3.22
C ALA A 279 -21.90 -4.77 -3.09
N LEU A 280 -20.77 -5.40 -2.80
CA LEU A 280 -19.45 -4.77 -2.75
C LEU A 280 -19.05 -4.17 -4.12
N ASN A 281 -19.25 -4.93 -5.20
CA ASN A 281 -18.97 -4.48 -6.57
C ASN A 281 -19.85 -3.29 -6.96
N ASP A 282 -21.12 -3.34 -6.59
CA ASP A 282 -22.05 -2.26 -6.89
C ASP A 282 -21.75 -1.01 -6.04
N LEU A 283 -21.29 -1.16 -4.79
CA LEU A 283 -20.82 -0.06 -3.96
C LEU A 283 -19.53 0.57 -4.53
N LEU A 284 -18.58 -0.24 -5.00
CA LEU A 284 -17.40 0.25 -5.69
C LEU A 284 -17.76 1.10 -6.92
N LYS A 285 -18.65 0.60 -7.78
CA LYS A 285 -19.14 1.37 -8.95
C LYS A 285 -19.83 2.68 -8.53
N PHE A 286 -20.60 2.64 -7.45
CA PHE A 286 -21.24 3.84 -6.90
C PHE A 286 -20.18 4.86 -6.46
N ASN A 287 -19.15 4.43 -5.70
CA ASN A 287 -18.07 5.31 -5.25
C ASN A 287 -17.27 5.86 -6.43
N TYR A 288 -16.93 5.05 -7.44
CA TYR A 288 -16.23 5.51 -8.65
C TYR A 288 -17.00 6.62 -9.36
N LYS A 289 -18.32 6.44 -9.53
CA LYS A 289 -19.16 7.39 -10.25
C LYS A 289 -19.40 8.68 -9.47
N ASN A 290 -19.66 8.58 -8.17
CA ASN A 290 -20.20 9.69 -7.38
C ASN A 290 -19.16 10.36 -6.48
N ILE A 291 -18.06 9.67 -6.15
CA ILE A 291 -17.02 10.16 -5.24
C ILE A 291 -15.73 10.44 -6.02
N TYR A 292 -15.05 9.41 -6.52
CA TYR A 292 -13.70 9.57 -7.09
C TYR A 292 -13.68 10.41 -8.36
N GLY A 293 -14.70 10.29 -9.21
CA GLY A 293 -14.85 11.11 -10.42
C GLY A 293 -15.07 12.60 -10.14
N ASN A 294 -15.52 12.96 -8.93
CA ASN A 294 -15.87 14.32 -8.53
C ASN A 294 -14.94 14.91 -7.46
N ALA A 295 -13.96 14.14 -6.99
CA ALA A 295 -13.06 14.54 -5.89
C ALA A 295 -12.14 15.72 -6.26
N ASN A 296 -11.83 15.91 -7.56
CA ASN A 296 -10.98 16.98 -8.05
C ASN A 296 -11.56 17.62 -9.31
N THR A 297 -11.46 18.94 -9.42
CA THR A 297 -11.84 19.65 -10.66
C THR A 297 -10.79 19.50 -11.75
N SER A 298 -11.19 19.66 -13.01
CA SER A 298 -10.24 19.62 -14.15
C SER A 298 -9.16 20.69 -14.04
N GLU A 299 -9.48 21.85 -13.46
CA GLU A 299 -8.54 22.95 -13.22
C GLU A 299 -7.49 22.55 -12.17
N THR A 300 -7.93 21.95 -11.07
CA THR A 300 -7.05 21.43 -10.02
C THR A 300 -6.10 20.34 -10.55
N ILE A 301 -6.63 19.40 -11.33
CA ILE A 301 -5.81 18.35 -11.95
C ILE A 301 -4.74 18.95 -12.85
N LYS A 302 -5.11 19.92 -13.68
CA LYS A 302 -4.15 20.62 -14.56
C LYS A 302 -3.09 21.37 -13.78
N TYR A 303 -3.44 22.03 -12.68
CA TYR A 303 -2.49 22.70 -11.80
C TYR A 303 -1.43 21.72 -11.27
N TYR A 304 -1.85 20.53 -10.82
CA TYR A 304 -0.92 19.50 -10.34
C TYR A 304 -0.06 18.92 -11.47
N GLU A 305 -0.63 18.72 -12.65
CA GLU A 305 0.10 18.21 -13.81
C GLU A 305 1.20 19.20 -14.24
N ASP A 306 0.87 20.47 -14.40
CA ASP A 306 1.82 21.51 -14.74
C ASP A 306 2.89 21.65 -13.64
N GLY A 307 2.48 21.62 -12.38
CA GLY A 307 3.35 21.69 -11.21
C GLY A 307 4.34 20.52 -11.12
N MET A 308 3.86 19.29 -11.25
CA MET A 308 4.72 18.10 -11.17
C MET A 308 5.73 18.06 -12.32
N ASN A 309 5.33 18.46 -13.53
CA ASN A 309 6.25 18.58 -14.66
C ASN A 309 7.33 19.64 -14.43
N LYS A 310 7.02 20.79 -13.79
CA LYS A 310 8.01 21.80 -13.42
C LYS A 310 8.98 21.28 -12.36
N VAL A 311 8.45 20.65 -11.30
CA VAL A 311 9.25 20.05 -10.22
C VAL A 311 10.19 18.97 -10.78
N TYR A 312 9.70 18.11 -11.68
CA TYR A 312 10.53 17.11 -12.36
C TYR A 312 11.69 17.73 -13.13
N LYS A 313 11.42 18.70 -14.00
CA LYS A 313 12.43 19.38 -14.81
C LYS A 313 13.46 20.14 -13.96
N LYS A 314 13.02 20.80 -12.89
CA LYS A 314 13.89 21.48 -11.92
C LYS A 314 14.90 20.52 -11.31
N TYR A 315 14.44 19.39 -10.79
CA TYR A 315 15.31 18.45 -10.09
C TYR A 315 16.18 17.63 -11.03
N LEU A 316 15.71 17.34 -12.25
CA LEU A 316 16.55 16.72 -13.28
C LEU A 316 17.72 17.63 -13.62
N LYS A 317 17.46 18.90 -13.89
CA LYS A 317 18.51 19.92 -14.14
C LYS A 317 19.46 20.05 -12.95
N ASP A 318 18.96 20.07 -11.72
CA ASP A 318 19.79 20.15 -10.52
C ASP A 318 20.76 18.94 -10.38
N LEU A 319 20.35 17.75 -10.82
CA LEU A 319 21.20 16.56 -10.86
C LEU A 319 22.26 16.66 -11.97
N GLU A 320 21.86 17.07 -13.18
CA GLU A 320 22.76 17.25 -14.33
C GLU A 320 23.86 18.29 -14.05
N GLU A 321 23.49 19.40 -13.39
CA GLU A 321 24.40 20.48 -13.01
C GLU A 321 25.15 20.22 -11.69
N ASN A 322 24.91 19.10 -11.01
CA ASN A 322 25.45 18.79 -9.68
C ASN A 322 25.21 19.87 -8.62
N ASN A 323 24.01 20.49 -8.63
CA ASN A 323 23.62 21.53 -7.70
C ASN A 323 23.42 21.01 -6.27
N LYS A 324 24.49 20.87 -5.49
CA LYS A 324 24.48 20.36 -4.12
C LYS A 324 23.66 21.20 -3.13
N LYS A 325 23.23 22.42 -3.52
CA LYS A 325 22.36 23.28 -2.72
C LYS A 325 20.87 22.95 -2.89
N SER A 326 20.53 22.13 -3.88
CA SER A 326 19.16 21.67 -4.14
C SER A 326 18.63 20.76 -3.05
N ASN A 327 17.29 20.77 -2.86
CA ASN A 327 16.62 19.92 -1.90
C ASN A 327 16.77 18.41 -2.22
N ILE A 328 16.87 18.02 -3.49
CA ILE A 328 17.10 16.61 -3.85
C ILE A 328 18.41 16.07 -3.27
N TYR A 329 19.46 16.89 -3.18
CA TYR A 329 20.69 16.51 -2.49
C TYR A 329 20.55 16.56 -0.97
N LYS A 330 20.06 17.70 -0.43
CA LYS A 330 20.06 17.96 1.01
C LYS A 330 19.18 17.00 1.81
N ILE A 331 18.00 16.70 1.31
CA ILE A 331 16.99 15.96 2.07
C ILE A 331 16.78 14.53 1.57
N TYR A 332 17.26 14.20 0.38
CA TYR A 332 17.12 12.88 -0.22
C TYR A 332 18.48 12.19 -0.42
N LEU A 333 19.25 12.53 -1.43
CA LEU A 333 20.47 11.80 -1.82
C LEU A 333 21.53 11.71 -0.72
N ASN A 334 21.68 12.72 0.12
CA ASN A 334 22.60 12.66 1.26
C ASN A 334 22.26 11.59 2.30
N ASN A 335 21.05 11.03 2.24
CA ASN A 335 20.56 9.97 3.14
C ASN A 335 20.47 8.60 2.44
N GLU A 336 20.80 8.51 1.16
CA GLU A 336 20.71 7.27 0.38
C GLU A 336 22.09 6.63 0.20
N SER A 337 22.10 5.33 -0.10
CA SER A 337 23.34 4.59 -0.32
C SER A 337 24.02 5.00 -1.63
N LYS A 338 25.35 4.88 -1.68
CA LYS A 338 26.10 5.09 -2.93
C LYS A 338 25.65 4.11 -4.02
N GLU A 339 25.41 2.86 -3.66
CA GLU A 339 24.94 1.83 -4.56
C GLU A 339 23.61 2.22 -5.24
N TYR A 340 22.65 2.75 -4.49
CA TYR A 340 21.41 3.27 -5.07
C TYR A 340 21.68 4.40 -6.07
N ILE A 341 22.53 5.36 -5.72
CA ILE A 341 22.82 6.53 -6.58
C ILE A 341 23.54 6.10 -7.87
N GLU A 342 24.49 5.17 -7.79
CA GLU A 342 25.28 4.71 -8.92
C GLU A 342 24.49 3.80 -9.88
N ASN A 343 23.52 3.04 -9.37
CA ASN A 343 22.73 2.08 -10.14
C ASN A 343 21.48 2.67 -10.80
N ASN A 344 21.16 3.95 -10.56
CA ASN A 344 19.95 4.57 -11.09
C ASN A 344 20.28 5.81 -11.94
N SER A 345 19.53 6.00 -13.03
CA SER A 345 19.61 7.23 -13.84
C SER A 345 19.07 8.44 -13.06
N ASN A 346 19.46 9.64 -13.48
CA ASN A 346 18.96 10.88 -12.87
C ASN A 346 17.45 10.98 -12.95
N GLU A 347 16.85 10.57 -14.07
CA GLU A 347 15.39 10.56 -14.29
C GLU A 347 14.70 9.66 -13.26
N ARG A 348 15.22 8.44 -13.04
CA ARG A 348 14.66 7.50 -12.06
C ARG A 348 14.78 8.04 -10.64
N ILE A 349 15.92 8.65 -10.29
CA ILE A 349 16.17 9.26 -8.99
C ILE A 349 15.15 10.39 -8.74
N VAL A 350 14.86 11.24 -9.74
CA VAL A 350 13.87 12.32 -9.61
C VAL A 350 12.46 11.75 -9.43
N ILE A 351 12.08 10.70 -10.17
CA ILE A 351 10.79 10.03 -10.01
C ILE A 351 10.67 9.46 -8.59
N ASP A 352 11.67 8.77 -8.07
CA ASP A 352 11.70 8.23 -6.71
C ASP A 352 11.60 9.34 -5.64
N PHE A 353 12.29 10.48 -5.87
CA PHE A 353 12.23 11.62 -4.98
C PHE A 353 10.83 12.25 -4.94
N ILE A 354 10.21 12.48 -6.10
CA ILE A 354 8.84 13.01 -6.18
C ILE A 354 7.85 12.05 -5.53
N ALA A 355 7.94 10.76 -5.81
CA ALA A 355 7.08 9.76 -5.17
C ALA A 355 7.19 9.78 -3.64
N GLY A 356 8.39 10.08 -3.12
CA GLY A 356 8.64 10.21 -1.69
C GLY A 356 8.21 11.52 -1.04
N MET A 357 7.73 12.52 -1.78
CA MET A 357 7.27 13.79 -1.21
C MET A 357 5.95 13.60 -0.45
N THR A 358 5.75 14.43 0.58
CA THR A 358 4.43 14.67 1.18
C THR A 358 3.67 15.72 0.37
N ASP A 359 2.38 15.84 0.59
CA ASP A 359 1.53 16.76 -0.16
C ASP A 359 1.97 18.21 0.07
N ASP A 360 2.16 18.61 1.33
CA ASP A 360 2.64 19.96 1.69
C ASP A 360 4.02 20.28 1.10
N PHE A 361 4.94 19.30 1.12
CA PHE A 361 6.26 19.50 0.56
C PHE A 361 6.20 19.66 -0.97
N PHE A 362 5.39 18.86 -1.64
CA PHE A 362 5.17 18.95 -3.08
C PHE A 362 4.61 20.29 -3.52
N LEU A 363 3.59 20.82 -2.80
CA LEU A 363 3.01 22.13 -3.09
C LEU A 363 4.03 23.27 -2.92
N LYS A 364 4.80 23.26 -1.84
CA LYS A 364 5.88 24.23 -1.64
C LYS A 364 6.92 24.18 -2.77
N GLU A 365 7.20 22.98 -3.30
CA GLU A 365 8.11 22.86 -4.43
C GLU A 365 7.51 23.38 -5.73
N ILE A 366 6.19 23.24 -5.96
CA ILE A 366 5.50 23.87 -7.11
C ILE A 366 5.61 25.39 -7.03
N GLU A 367 5.35 25.98 -5.86
CA GLU A 367 5.41 27.43 -5.66
C GLU A 367 6.82 27.99 -5.82
N SER A 368 7.85 27.16 -5.59
CA SER A 368 9.26 27.55 -5.71
C SER A 368 9.84 27.41 -7.11
N CYS A 369 9.08 26.82 -8.05
CA CYS A 369 9.44 26.65 -9.46
C CYS A 369 8.87 27.79 -10.30
#